data_cf621e10cb67f2307d21c559b7a0b822
#
_entry.id   cf621e10cb67f2307d21c559b7a0b822
#
_cell.length_a   1.000
_cell.length_b   1.000
_cell.length_c   1.000
_cell.angle_alpha   90.00
_cell.angle_beta   90.00
_cell.angle_gamma   90.00
#
_symmetry.space_group_name_H-M   'P 1'
#
loop_
_entity.id
_entity.type
_entity.pdbx_description
1 polymer ?
#
loop_
_entity_poly.entity_id
_entity_poly.type
_entity_poly.pdbx_seq_one_letter_code
_entity_poly.pdbx_strand_id
1 'polypeptide(L)'
;MPIIKNNNEAVVRWALTAVLGVGAYLFWFKGYPYAMGYQEQFQLFLFDSSYFAERIAVPGGLGTYVAEFLTQFYNSPAIGAIVIAAVYVLLQRLVWMIAKNNMRKDDNPWLAYILSFVPSLMIWYQMGDESTMLAYSVSLIFALVFMLLLPRGCITGVCSSLVAIPVVYWLIGPVVFVFAIYSGVKIAGQFKTRLSAIAIVILSLVYALVWILVSTSFVPYPLYRLFVGIYYYRFIEVIPYTLIIITIVTLLLAIIPILLSIKNTKILIPVSGIAVAGLAVIMIPKAYDELKYDLVEYDWLVRQQRWNDVIAKSERNFSTTMLTGDVYFLLGLVNTSQRYAFEAMESVPNYNKSARAIKRLAETNLINGQYAMARKYLAMLKKTIYYRLWAERRLEMIDNTRLIDENNVYGYLRKVRLADDFLFSDKDVDKICGQLLMRNKENMMAMQYLLVYPLLNRDFPTFMEYSTYIKTLKNYTPRAAVEAMALAYAQQRKLPQAEIQRYQGCSTWRYLLGN
;
A
#
# COMPACT_ATOMS: atom_id res chain seq x y z
N MET A 1 10.80 0.57 49.97
CA MET A 1 9.87 1.39 49.15
C MET A 1 10.37 1.75 47.72
N PRO A 2 11.66 1.63 47.31
CA PRO A 2 12.04 1.94 45.92
C PRO A 2 11.56 0.94 44.86
N ILE A 3 11.34 -0.33 45.23
CA ILE A 3 10.93 -1.37 44.30
C ILE A 3 9.48 -1.19 43.80
N ILE A 4 8.56 -0.81 44.69
CA ILE A 4 7.14 -0.60 44.37
C ILE A 4 6.94 0.62 43.48
N LYS A 5 7.71 1.70 43.66
CA LYS A 5 7.64 2.90 42.83
C LYS A 5 8.10 2.61 41.39
N ASN A 6 9.13 1.77 41.24
CA ASN A 6 9.68 1.40 39.91
C ASN A 6 8.71 0.52 39.09
N ASN A 7 7.94 -0.35 39.76
CA ASN A 7 6.94 -1.18 39.08
C ASN A 7 5.76 -0.35 38.56
N ASN A 8 5.24 0.61 39.35
CA ASN A 8 4.15 1.47 38.89
C ASN A 8 4.51 2.32 37.68
N GLU A 9 5.73 2.87 37.65
CA GLU A 9 6.21 3.61 36.48
C GLU A 9 6.37 2.73 35.22
N ALA A 10 6.80 1.48 35.38
CA ALA A 10 6.88 0.53 34.28
C ALA A 10 5.49 0.19 33.73
N VAL A 11 4.51 -0.02 34.60
CA VAL A 11 3.11 -0.29 34.22
C VAL A 11 2.54 0.89 33.43
N VAL A 12 2.74 2.14 33.90
CA VAL A 12 2.26 3.33 33.17
C VAL A 12 2.90 3.43 31.79
N ARG A 13 4.21 3.21 31.68
CA ARG A 13 4.89 3.20 30.36
C ARG A 13 4.32 2.14 29.42
N TRP A 14 4.06 0.93 29.92
CA TRP A 14 3.45 -0.10 29.10
C TRP A 14 2.00 0.22 28.71
N ALA A 15 1.24 0.82 29.62
CA ALA A 15 -0.12 1.28 29.33
C ALA A 15 -0.14 2.33 28.20
N LEU A 16 0.74 3.33 28.26
CA LEU A 16 0.84 4.34 27.20
C LEU A 16 1.29 3.75 25.84
N THR A 17 2.24 2.80 25.87
CA THR A 17 2.63 2.08 24.65
C THR A 17 1.46 1.24 24.09
N ALA A 18 0.65 0.62 24.97
CA ALA A 18 -0.54 -0.12 24.58
C ALA A 18 -1.60 0.80 23.95
N VAL A 19 -1.77 2.02 24.49
CA VAL A 19 -2.67 3.04 23.91
C VAL A 19 -2.26 3.38 22.48
N LEU A 20 -0.97 3.55 22.21
CA LEU A 20 -0.47 3.75 20.83
C LEU A 20 -0.85 2.56 19.93
N GLY A 21 -0.59 1.34 20.38
CA GLY A 21 -0.86 0.13 19.58
C GLY A 21 -2.35 -0.08 19.33
N VAL A 22 -3.19 0.04 20.38
CA VAL A 22 -4.65 -0.11 20.25
C VAL A 22 -5.23 1.02 19.40
N GLY A 23 -4.79 2.27 19.61
CA GLY A 23 -5.22 3.41 18.82
C GLY A 23 -4.91 3.23 17.33
N ALA A 24 -3.68 2.80 17.01
CA ALA A 24 -3.28 2.51 15.64
C ALA A 24 -4.08 1.35 15.02
N TYR A 25 -4.27 0.27 15.78
CA TYR A 25 -5.11 -0.85 15.33
C TYR A 25 -6.54 -0.40 15.02
N LEU A 26 -7.18 0.34 15.92
CA LEU A 26 -8.55 0.81 15.72
C LEU A 26 -8.65 1.78 14.54
N PHE A 27 -7.68 2.68 14.37
CA PHE A 27 -7.65 3.59 13.24
C PHE A 27 -7.62 2.85 11.90
N TRP A 28 -6.69 1.89 11.73
CA TRP A 28 -6.54 1.15 10.48
C TRP A 28 -7.59 0.05 10.29
N PHE A 29 -8.14 -0.52 11.38
CA PHE A 29 -9.14 -1.60 11.27
C PHE A 29 -10.58 -1.09 11.20
N LYS A 30 -10.91 0.00 11.93
CA LYS A 30 -12.28 0.53 11.99
C LYS A 30 -12.46 1.79 11.16
N GLY A 31 -11.48 2.69 11.19
CA GLY A 31 -11.53 3.93 10.43
C GLY A 31 -11.29 3.71 8.94
N TYR A 32 -10.20 3.03 8.60
CA TYR A 32 -9.75 2.86 7.21
C TYR A 32 -9.38 1.41 6.88
N PRO A 33 -10.31 0.44 6.99
CA PRO A 33 -10.01 -0.99 6.90
C PRO A 33 -9.40 -1.42 5.56
N TYR A 34 -9.64 -0.70 4.47
CA TYR A 34 -9.19 -1.08 3.14
C TYR A 34 -7.97 -0.29 2.64
N ALA A 35 -7.56 0.74 3.39
CA ALA A 35 -6.49 1.65 3.00
C ALA A 35 -5.18 0.95 2.66
N MET A 36 -4.80 -0.04 3.50
CA MET A 36 -3.54 -0.76 3.32
C MET A 36 -3.53 -1.72 2.11
N GLY A 37 -4.69 -2.12 1.62
CA GLY A 37 -4.82 -2.92 0.40
C GLY A 37 -4.24 -2.24 -0.84
N TYR A 38 -4.09 -0.91 -0.80
CA TYR A 38 -3.40 -0.19 -1.85
C TYR A 38 -1.92 -0.58 -1.97
N GLN A 39 -1.22 -0.77 -0.86
CA GLN A 39 0.18 -1.19 -0.88
C GLN A 39 0.35 -2.65 -1.33
N GLU A 40 -0.54 -3.54 -0.91
CA GLU A 40 -0.53 -4.96 -1.30
C GLU A 40 -0.61 -5.14 -2.83
N GLN A 41 -1.40 -4.33 -3.51
CA GLN A 41 -1.57 -4.45 -4.96
C GLN A 41 -0.32 -4.10 -5.79
N PHE A 42 0.69 -3.46 -5.21
CA PHE A 42 1.93 -3.08 -5.89
C PHE A 42 3.15 -3.89 -5.47
N GLN A 43 3.00 -4.80 -4.52
CA GLN A 43 4.10 -5.58 -3.98
C GLN A 43 3.88 -7.07 -4.20
N LEU A 44 4.96 -7.76 -4.47
CA LEU A 44 5.00 -9.21 -4.60
C LEU A 44 5.98 -9.77 -3.58
N PHE A 45 5.56 -10.81 -2.89
CA PHE A 45 6.48 -11.64 -2.12
C PHE A 45 6.35 -13.09 -2.52
N LEU A 46 7.48 -13.75 -2.72
CA LEU A 46 7.55 -15.17 -3.06
C LEU A 46 8.41 -15.91 -2.04
N PHE A 47 7.92 -17.04 -1.54
CA PHE A 47 8.73 -18.00 -0.77
C PHE A 47 9.66 -18.77 -1.72
N ASP A 48 10.72 -18.09 -2.16
CA ASP A 48 11.68 -18.63 -3.11
C ASP A 48 13.08 -18.10 -2.83
N SER A 49 14.08 -18.96 -2.86
CA SER A 49 15.48 -18.60 -2.66
C SER A 49 16.01 -17.66 -3.74
N SER A 50 15.57 -17.83 -4.98
CA SER A 50 15.94 -16.92 -6.08
C SER A 50 15.37 -15.52 -5.87
N TYR A 51 14.14 -15.43 -5.37
CA TYR A 51 13.51 -14.14 -5.03
C TYR A 51 14.26 -13.45 -3.87
N PHE A 52 14.62 -14.21 -2.83
CA PHE A 52 15.43 -13.68 -1.74
C PHE A 52 16.79 -13.17 -2.23
N ALA A 53 17.48 -13.95 -3.07
CA ALA A 53 18.76 -13.55 -3.66
C ALA A 53 18.63 -12.27 -4.51
N GLU A 54 17.57 -12.15 -5.32
CA GLU A 54 17.28 -10.94 -6.12
C GLU A 54 17.11 -9.70 -5.22
N ARG A 55 16.38 -9.85 -4.11
CA ARG A 55 16.18 -8.72 -3.18
C ARG A 55 17.46 -8.32 -2.46
N ILE A 56 18.24 -9.28 -1.99
CA ILE A 56 19.51 -9.01 -1.28
C ILE A 56 20.62 -8.50 -2.20
N ALA A 57 20.49 -8.68 -3.50
CA ALA A 57 21.48 -8.20 -4.48
C ALA A 57 21.60 -6.66 -4.55
N VAL A 58 20.70 -5.91 -3.92
CA VAL A 58 20.68 -4.43 -3.96
C VAL A 58 20.66 -3.83 -2.55
N PRO A 59 21.18 -2.60 -2.37
CA PRO A 59 21.13 -1.91 -1.09
C PRO A 59 19.70 -1.71 -0.58
N GLY A 60 19.46 -2.04 0.69
CA GLY A 60 18.14 -2.03 1.31
C GLY A 60 17.36 -3.32 1.16
N GLY A 61 18.00 -4.35 0.58
CA GLY A 61 17.33 -5.59 0.19
C GLY A 61 16.67 -6.36 1.33
N LEU A 62 17.29 -6.45 2.50
CA LEU A 62 16.68 -7.13 3.66
C LEU A 62 15.46 -6.37 4.16
N GLY A 63 15.58 -5.04 4.29
CA GLY A 63 14.45 -4.19 4.71
C GLY A 63 13.25 -4.33 3.78
N THR A 64 13.51 -4.35 2.46
CA THR A 64 12.50 -4.56 1.42
C THR A 64 11.89 -5.96 1.48
N TYR A 65 12.71 -7.01 1.58
CA TYR A 65 12.24 -8.40 1.64
C TYR A 65 11.29 -8.63 2.82
N VAL A 66 11.67 -8.15 4.02
CA VAL A 66 10.82 -8.27 5.21
C VAL A 66 9.56 -7.42 5.08
N ALA A 67 9.65 -6.22 4.50
CA ALA A 67 8.49 -5.37 4.28
C ALA A 67 7.50 -5.99 3.29
N GLU A 68 7.97 -6.54 2.18
CA GLU A 68 7.13 -7.23 1.19
C GLU A 68 6.46 -8.47 1.80
N PHE A 69 7.18 -9.20 2.66
CA PHE A 69 6.59 -10.30 3.45
C PHE A 69 5.45 -9.80 4.34
N LEU A 70 5.66 -8.71 5.08
CA LEU A 70 4.64 -8.15 5.97
C LEU A 70 3.46 -7.55 5.21
N THR A 71 3.70 -6.94 4.07
CA THR A 71 2.66 -6.29 3.25
C THR A 71 1.64 -7.28 2.69
N GLN A 72 2.00 -8.56 2.51
CA GLN A 72 1.03 -9.59 2.11
C GLN A 72 -0.17 -9.68 3.08
N PHE A 73 0.07 -9.44 4.38
CA PHE A 73 -0.99 -9.50 5.39
C PHE A 73 -2.01 -8.35 5.28
N TYR A 74 -1.73 -7.33 4.46
CA TYR A 74 -2.68 -6.24 4.18
C TYR A 74 -3.88 -6.68 3.34
N ASN A 75 -3.83 -7.86 2.75
CA ASN A 75 -4.99 -8.49 2.12
C ASN A 75 -6.15 -8.73 3.11
N SER A 76 -5.85 -8.86 4.42
CA SER A 76 -6.82 -8.93 5.50
C SER A 76 -6.77 -7.65 6.35
N PRO A 77 -7.83 -6.82 6.38
CA PRO A 77 -7.83 -5.56 7.14
C PRO A 77 -7.44 -5.72 8.61
N ALA A 78 -7.94 -6.78 9.27
CA ALA A 78 -7.64 -7.03 10.68
C ALA A 78 -6.16 -7.38 10.91
N ILE A 79 -5.60 -8.27 10.09
CA ILE A 79 -4.20 -8.71 10.24
C ILE A 79 -3.26 -7.58 9.80
N GLY A 80 -3.57 -6.87 8.73
CA GLY A 80 -2.82 -5.70 8.28
C GLY A 80 -2.75 -4.61 9.35
N ALA A 81 -3.87 -4.32 10.02
CA ALA A 81 -3.90 -3.36 11.12
C ALA A 81 -3.04 -3.80 12.32
N ILE A 82 -2.99 -5.11 12.63
CA ILE A 82 -2.08 -5.65 13.66
C ILE A 82 -0.62 -5.43 13.25
N VAL A 83 -0.26 -5.75 12.01
CA VAL A 83 1.12 -5.59 11.51
C VAL A 83 1.57 -4.14 11.64
N ILE A 84 0.76 -3.18 11.19
CA ILE A 84 1.15 -1.77 11.21
C ILE A 84 1.20 -1.22 12.64
N ALA A 85 0.27 -1.61 13.51
CA ALA A 85 0.29 -1.25 14.92
C ALA A 85 1.55 -1.81 15.63
N ALA A 86 1.94 -3.04 15.32
CA ALA A 86 3.16 -3.65 15.83
C ALA A 86 4.42 -2.90 15.37
N VAL A 87 4.46 -2.43 14.12
CA VAL A 87 5.56 -1.59 13.60
C VAL A 87 5.69 -0.30 14.41
N TYR A 88 4.59 0.40 14.70
CA TYR A 88 4.62 1.64 15.47
C TYR A 88 5.04 1.42 16.92
N VAL A 89 4.53 0.38 17.55
CA VAL A 89 4.89 0.00 18.92
C VAL A 89 6.37 -0.39 18.99
N LEU A 90 6.84 -1.21 18.05
CA LEU A 90 8.23 -1.65 18.01
C LEU A 90 9.19 -0.46 17.81
N LEU A 91 8.85 0.45 16.90
CA LEU A 91 9.63 1.66 16.68
C LEU A 91 9.73 2.51 17.94
N GLN A 92 8.59 2.81 18.59
CA GLN A 92 8.55 3.56 19.85
C GLN A 92 9.42 2.90 20.93
N ARG A 93 9.31 1.58 21.08
CA ARG A 93 10.08 0.81 22.08
C ARG A 93 11.59 0.85 21.79
N LEU A 94 12.00 0.71 20.55
CA LEU A 94 13.41 0.76 20.18
C LEU A 94 14.01 2.14 20.39
N VAL A 95 13.32 3.21 19.97
CA VAL A 95 13.77 4.59 20.23
C VAL A 95 13.91 4.84 21.72
N TRP A 96 12.91 4.43 22.53
CA TRP A 96 13.00 4.50 23.97
C TRP A 96 14.17 3.71 24.56
N MET A 97 14.39 2.46 24.12
CA MET A 97 15.48 1.61 24.61
C MET A 97 16.84 2.21 24.32
N ILE A 98 17.04 2.78 23.13
CA ILE A 98 18.30 3.44 22.75
C ILE A 98 18.51 4.68 23.61
N ALA A 99 17.50 5.54 23.72
CA ALA A 99 17.58 6.74 24.54
C ALA A 99 17.92 6.38 26.00
N LYS A 100 17.20 5.41 26.58
CA LYS A 100 17.43 4.93 27.96
C LYS A 100 18.84 4.38 28.18
N ASN A 101 19.38 3.60 27.21
CA ASN A 101 20.71 3.01 27.32
C ASN A 101 21.84 4.05 27.28
N ASN A 102 21.55 5.23 26.74
CA ASN A 102 22.49 6.34 26.60
C ASN A 102 22.35 7.40 27.70
N MET A 103 21.33 7.32 28.54
CA MET A 103 21.09 8.27 29.63
C MET A 103 22.08 8.07 30.79
N ARG A 104 22.39 9.15 31.49
CA ARG A 104 23.15 9.13 32.74
C ARG A 104 22.26 8.66 33.90
N LYS A 105 22.86 8.16 34.95
CA LYS A 105 22.11 7.62 36.12
C LYS A 105 21.17 8.65 36.75
N ASP A 106 21.53 9.92 36.70
CA ASP A 106 20.79 11.02 37.33
C ASP A 106 19.72 11.64 36.40
N ASP A 107 19.66 11.21 35.12
CA ASP A 107 18.72 11.75 34.16
C ASP A 107 17.30 11.17 34.39
N ASN A 108 16.29 12.02 34.19
CA ASN A 108 14.90 11.58 34.30
C ASN A 108 14.45 10.86 33.01
N PRO A 109 14.06 9.59 33.10
CA PRO A 109 13.72 8.81 31.91
C PRO A 109 12.40 9.20 31.24
N TRP A 110 11.51 9.93 31.93
CA TRP A 110 10.18 10.24 31.42
C TRP A 110 10.19 11.15 30.18
N LEU A 111 11.10 12.12 30.11
CA LEU A 111 11.22 12.99 28.94
C LEU A 111 11.55 12.19 27.69
N ALA A 112 12.58 11.35 27.76
CA ALA A 112 12.99 10.52 26.63
C ALA A 112 11.91 9.50 26.25
N TYR A 113 11.17 8.99 27.24
CA TYR A 113 10.06 8.08 27.01
C TYR A 113 8.91 8.78 26.24
N ILE A 114 8.49 9.97 26.64
CA ILE A 114 7.44 10.73 25.97
C ILE A 114 7.87 11.09 24.54
N LEU A 115 9.08 11.58 24.36
CA LEU A 115 9.60 11.94 23.06
C LEU A 115 9.77 10.75 22.11
N SER A 116 9.91 9.53 22.63
CA SER A 116 10.03 8.33 21.80
C SER A 116 8.76 7.99 20.99
N PHE A 117 7.62 8.60 21.31
CA PHE A 117 6.40 8.48 20.51
C PHE A 117 6.44 9.28 19.21
N VAL A 118 7.24 10.34 19.13
CA VAL A 118 7.25 11.26 17.98
C VAL A 118 7.55 10.56 16.67
N PRO A 119 8.60 9.73 16.51
CA PRO A 119 8.84 9.03 15.26
C PRO A 119 7.69 8.11 14.85
N SER A 120 7.06 7.43 15.81
CA SER A 120 5.94 6.53 15.52
C SER A 120 4.70 7.30 15.06
N LEU A 121 4.39 8.46 15.64
CA LEU A 121 3.30 9.32 15.18
C LEU A 121 3.58 9.91 13.80
N MET A 122 4.82 10.31 13.51
CA MET A 122 5.20 10.81 12.19
C MET A 122 5.10 9.71 11.13
N ILE A 123 5.52 8.48 11.44
CA ILE A 123 5.33 7.34 10.53
C ILE A 123 3.86 7.01 10.37
N TRP A 124 3.05 7.07 11.42
CA TRP A 124 1.60 6.87 11.32
C TRP A 124 0.98 7.84 10.32
N TYR A 125 1.31 9.12 10.45
CA TYR A 125 0.87 10.14 9.48
C TYR A 125 1.34 9.81 8.06
N GLN A 126 2.63 9.46 7.90
CA GLN A 126 3.22 9.22 6.60
C GLN A 126 2.72 7.95 5.91
N MET A 127 2.34 6.93 6.67
CA MET A 127 1.79 5.68 6.10
C MET A 127 0.40 5.85 5.49
N GLY A 128 -0.26 6.99 5.68
CA GLY A 128 -1.45 7.37 4.94
C GLY A 128 -1.16 7.87 3.51
N ASP A 129 0.10 8.14 3.18
CA ASP A 129 0.54 8.39 1.80
C ASP A 129 0.75 7.06 1.09
N GLU A 130 -0.04 6.79 0.04
CA GLU A 130 -0.01 5.53 -0.72
C GLU A 130 1.33 5.28 -1.42
N SER A 131 2.12 6.33 -1.63
CA SER A 131 3.44 6.22 -2.24
C SER A 131 4.51 5.74 -1.25
N THR A 132 4.27 5.86 0.06
CA THR A 132 5.22 5.44 1.10
C THR A 132 5.15 3.92 1.31
N MET A 133 6.31 3.27 1.16
CA MET A 133 6.41 1.82 1.29
C MET A 133 6.81 1.43 2.72
N LEU A 134 6.30 0.30 3.20
CA LEU A 134 6.64 -0.25 4.52
C LEU A 134 8.14 -0.51 4.69
N ALA A 135 8.87 -0.69 3.58
CA ALA A 135 10.32 -0.93 3.55
C ALA A 135 11.12 0.12 4.31
N TYR A 136 10.71 1.40 4.27
CA TYR A 136 11.35 2.45 5.07
C TYR A 136 11.22 2.18 6.58
N SER A 137 9.99 1.92 7.06
CA SER A 137 9.74 1.69 8.49
C SER A 137 10.48 0.46 9.01
N VAL A 138 10.52 -0.61 8.22
CA VAL A 138 11.27 -1.83 8.55
C VAL A 138 12.77 -1.57 8.57
N SER A 139 13.30 -0.82 7.58
CA SER A 139 14.72 -0.45 7.54
C SER A 139 15.12 0.42 8.74
N LEU A 140 14.26 1.36 9.15
CA LEU A 140 14.50 2.18 10.33
C LEU A 140 14.51 1.34 11.62
N ILE A 141 13.60 0.37 11.75
CA ILE A 141 13.59 -0.59 12.87
C ILE A 141 14.91 -1.37 12.91
N PHE A 142 15.38 -1.89 11.78
CA PHE A 142 16.66 -2.60 11.72
C PHE A 142 17.84 -1.69 12.08
N ALA A 143 17.86 -0.42 11.61
CA ALA A 143 18.89 0.53 12.01
C ALA A 143 18.94 0.69 13.54
N LEU A 144 17.78 0.83 14.18
CA LEU A 144 17.70 0.94 15.64
C LEU A 144 18.14 -0.35 16.36
N VAL A 145 17.82 -1.51 15.81
CA VAL A 145 18.31 -2.79 16.35
C VAL A 145 19.84 -2.88 16.25
N PHE A 146 20.45 -2.51 15.10
CA PHE A 146 21.90 -2.49 14.95
C PHE A 146 22.56 -1.49 15.90
N MET A 147 21.93 -0.34 16.19
CA MET A 147 22.42 0.61 17.20
C MET A 147 22.44 0.01 18.61
N LEU A 148 21.47 -0.83 18.97
CA LEU A 148 21.44 -1.53 20.26
C LEU A 148 22.54 -2.59 20.38
N LEU A 149 22.92 -3.21 19.27
CA LEU A 149 23.95 -4.24 19.20
C LEU A 149 25.38 -3.69 19.21
N LEU A 150 25.54 -2.36 19.04
CA LEU A 150 26.87 -1.74 18.97
C LEU A 150 27.63 -1.89 20.30
N PRO A 151 28.85 -2.45 20.30
CA PRO A 151 29.69 -2.60 21.51
C PRO A 151 29.97 -1.28 22.21
N ARG A 152 30.23 -1.34 23.52
CA ARG A 152 30.53 -0.15 24.35
C ARG A 152 31.98 0.26 24.37
N GLY A 153 32.93 -0.59 24.00
CA GLY A 153 34.35 -0.31 23.99
C GLY A 153 34.79 0.57 22.82
N CYS A 154 35.80 1.41 23.01
CA CYS A 154 36.30 2.30 21.94
C CYS A 154 36.83 1.51 20.74
N ILE A 155 37.82 0.66 20.96
CA ILE A 155 38.44 -0.16 19.88
C ILE A 155 37.43 -1.11 19.27
N THR A 156 36.68 -1.85 20.10
CA THR A 156 35.66 -2.76 19.62
C THR A 156 34.53 -2.04 18.89
N GLY A 157 34.15 -0.83 19.33
CA GLY A 157 33.20 0.03 18.67
C GLY A 157 33.66 0.48 17.28
N VAL A 158 34.93 0.92 17.16
CA VAL A 158 35.51 1.31 15.86
C VAL A 158 35.57 0.12 14.91
N CYS A 159 36.18 -0.99 15.34
CA CYS A 159 36.28 -2.19 14.51
C CYS A 159 34.89 -2.70 14.08
N SER A 160 33.91 -2.74 15.00
CA SER A 160 32.54 -3.13 14.68
C SER A 160 31.89 -2.15 13.71
N SER A 161 32.08 -0.85 13.84
CA SER A 161 31.49 0.15 12.93
C SER A 161 32.09 0.07 11.53
N LEU A 162 33.38 -0.18 11.39
CA LEU A 162 34.04 -0.34 10.10
C LEU A 162 33.47 -1.53 9.31
N VAL A 163 33.14 -2.63 9.98
CA VAL A 163 32.50 -3.79 9.34
C VAL A 163 30.99 -3.58 9.19
N ALA A 164 30.33 -3.04 10.20
CA ALA A 164 28.88 -2.94 10.24
C ALA A 164 28.32 -1.89 9.25
N ILE A 165 28.97 -0.73 9.07
CA ILE A 165 28.44 0.32 8.18
C ILE A 165 28.17 -0.20 6.75
N PRO A 166 29.12 -0.84 6.05
CA PRO A 166 28.84 -1.37 4.71
C PRO A 166 27.80 -2.49 4.71
N VAL A 167 27.84 -3.39 5.69
CA VAL A 167 26.86 -4.49 5.81
C VAL A 167 25.47 -3.94 6.09
N VAL A 168 25.34 -3.03 7.04
CA VAL A 168 24.07 -2.38 7.39
C VAL A 168 23.54 -1.59 6.22
N TYR A 169 24.38 -0.84 5.50
CA TYR A 169 23.97 -0.15 4.27
C TYR A 169 23.39 -1.12 3.25
N TRP A 170 24.06 -2.25 3.02
CA TRP A 170 23.57 -3.23 2.06
C TRP A 170 22.23 -3.86 2.48
N LEU A 171 22.07 -4.11 3.77
CA LEU A 171 20.85 -4.73 4.31
C LEU A 171 19.64 -3.78 4.36
N ILE A 172 19.86 -2.51 4.75
CA ILE A 172 18.77 -1.57 5.03
C ILE A 172 18.78 -0.29 4.18
N GLY A 173 19.79 -0.08 3.33
CA GLY A 173 19.87 1.11 2.47
C GLY A 173 20.32 2.38 3.22
N PRO A 174 19.92 3.57 2.72
CA PRO A 174 20.46 4.86 3.21
C PRO A 174 20.08 5.21 4.65
N VAL A 175 19.13 4.54 5.29
CA VAL A 175 18.88 4.68 6.72
C VAL A 175 20.13 4.32 7.55
N VAL A 176 21.15 3.69 6.93
CA VAL A 176 22.47 3.49 7.54
C VAL A 176 23.10 4.78 8.10
N PHE A 177 22.74 5.96 7.59
CA PHE A 177 23.21 7.24 8.15
C PHE A 177 22.84 7.39 9.62
N VAL A 178 21.67 6.88 10.05
CA VAL A 178 21.26 6.88 11.46
C VAL A 178 22.26 6.05 12.28
N PHE A 179 22.61 4.86 11.81
CA PHE A 179 23.58 4.00 12.47
C PHE A 179 25.00 4.59 12.45
N ALA A 180 25.46 5.11 11.30
CA ALA A 180 26.81 5.65 11.14
C ALA A 180 27.04 6.88 12.03
N ILE A 181 26.12 7.84 12.03
CA ILE A 181 26.24 9.04 12.88
C ILE A 181 26.14 8.65 14.37
N TYR A 182 25.18 7.79 14.72
CA TYR A 182 25.04 7.32 16.10
C TYR A 182 26.31 6.61 16.60
N SER A 183 26.89 5.70 15.79
CA SER A 183 28.12 5.00 16.15
C SER A 183 29.28 5.96 16.31
N GLY A 184 29.41 6.92 15.40
CA GLY A 184 30.40 7.99 15.48
C GLY A 184 30.29 8.82 16.78
N VAL A 185 29.05 9.25 17.13
CA VAL A 185 28.81 10.02 18.38
C VAL A 185 29.10 9.17 19.62
N LYS A 186 28.74 7.91 19.62
CA LYS A 186 28.97 7.00 20.76
C LYS A 186 30.45 6.72 20.97
N ILE A 187 31.22 6.55 19.90
CA ILE A 187 32.66 6.39 19.94
C ILE A 187 33.33 7.72 20.35
N ALA A 188 32.89 8.82 19.76
CA ALA A 188 33.38 10.17 20.03
C ALA A 188 33.27 10.55 21.52
N GLY A 189 32.24 10.11 22.21
CA GLY A 189 32.06 10.33 23.65
C GLY A 189 33.14 9.72 24.54
N GLN A 190 34.02 8.88 24.00
CA GLN A 190 35.16 8.29 24.71
C GLN A 190 36.47 9.08 24.52
N PHE A 191 36.48 10.09 23.64
CA PHE A 191 37.66 10.93 23.38
C PHE A 191 37.62 12.22 24.22
N LYS A 192 38.79 12.64 24.66
CA LYS A 192 38.90 13.81 25.55
C LYS A 192 38.78 15.15 24.83
N THR A 193 39.21 15.21 23.56
CA THR A 193 39.25 16.48 22.81
C THR A 193 38.00 16.61 21.91
N ARG A 194 37.42 17.81 21.88
CA ARG A 194 36.24 18.08 21.00
C ARG A 194 36.56 17.89 19.53
N LEU A 195 37.77 18.23 19.11
CA LEU A 195 38.22 18.12 17.72
C LEU A 195 38.25 16.65 17.26
N SER A 196 38.83 15.75 18.07
CA SER A 196 38.82 14.32 17.75
C SER A 196 37.41 13.71 17.77
N ALA A 197 36.56 14.16 18.67
CA ALA A 197 35.16 13.74 18.70
C ALA A 197 34.43 14.12 17.42
N ILE A 198 34.55 15.37 16.97
CA ILE A 198 33.94 15.83 15.71
C ILE A 198 34.54 15.07 14.51
N ALA A 199 35.84 14.88 14.46
CA ALA A 199 36.51 14.16 13.38
C ALA A 199 36.02 12.73 13.23
N ILE A 200 35.75 12.01 14.32
CA ILE A 200 35.22 10.64 14.30
C ILE A 200 33.81 10.60 13.74
N VAL A 201 32.94 11.53 14.11
CA VAL A 201 31.56 11.59 13.56
C VAL A 201 31.60 11.87 12.06
N ILE A 202 32.44 12.83 11.63
CA ILE A 202 32.62 13.14 10.21
C ILE A 202 33.20 11.93 9.47
N LEU A 203 34.19 11.24 10.02
CA LEU A 203 34.78 10.06 9.41
C LEU A 203 33.76 8.93 9.24
N SER A 204 32.92 8.68 10.24
CA SER A 204 31.84 7.68 10.15
C SER A 204 30.83 8.02 9.06
N LEU A 205 30.46 9.31 8.93
CA LEU A 205 29.57 9.80 7.89
C LEU A 205 30.21 9.66 6.51
N VAL A 206 31.45 10.12 6.34
CA VAL A 206 32.19 10.00 5.07
C VAL A 206 32.35 8.54 4.67
N TYR A 207 32.63 7.66 5.62
CA TYR A 207 32.75 6.23 5.36
C TYR A 207 31.44 5.63 4.84
N ALA A 208 30.28 6.00 5.41
CA ALA A 208 28.98 5.58 4.88
C ALA A 208 28.74 6.16 3.47
N LEU A 209 29.09 7.42 3.22
CA LEU A 209 29.00 8.06 1.90
C LEU A 209 29.85 7.33 0.85
N VAL A 210 31.08 6.95 1.19
CA VAL A 210 31.97 6.20 0.28
C VAL A 210 31.31 4.88 -0.14
N TRP A 211 30.71 4.14 0.80
CA TRP A 211 30.04 2.90 0.45
C TRP A 211 28.80 3.09 -0.43
N ILE A 212 28.05 4.19 -0.26
CA ILE A 212 26.96 4.54 -1.17
C ILE A 212 27.51 4.83 -2.57
N LEU A 213 28.61 5.59 -2.68
CA LEU A 213 29.24 5.86 -3.97
C LEU A 213 29.81 4.60 -4.62
N VAL A 214 30.46 3.73 -3.86
CA VAL A 214 30.98 2.45 -4.35
C VAL A 214 29.85 1.56 -4.87
N SER A 215 28.67 1.60 -4.24
CA SER A 215 27.53 0.77 -4.67
C SER A 215 27.01 1.11 -6.06
N THR A 216 27.27 2.33 -6.59
CA THR A 216 26.92 2.69 -7.98
C THR A 216 27.58 1.80 -9.02
N SER A 217 28.73 1.19 -8.67
CA SER A 217 29.44 0.26 -9.55
C SER A 217 28.81 -1.15 -9.59
N PHE A 218 27.96 -1.47 -8.64
CA PHE A 218 27.38 -2.81 -8.51
C PHE A 218 25.90 -2.88 -8.87
N VAL A 219 25.17 -1.76 -8.82
CA VAL A 219 23.72 -1.73 -9.03
C VAL A 219 23.32 -0.68 -10.07
N PRO A 220 22.36 -0.97 -10.95
CA PRO A 220 21.94 -0.08 -12.04
C PRO A 220 20.91 0.97 -11.57
N TYR A 221 21.16 1.62 -10.42
CA TYR A 221 20.27 2.65 -9.90
C TYR A 221 20.95 4.02 -9.91
N PRO A 222 20.21 5.10 -10.19
CA PRO A 222 20.75 6.45 -10.13
C PRO A 222 21.17 6.81 -8.70
N LEU A 223 22.23 7.58 -8.57
CA LEU A 223 22.86 7.93 -7.29
C LEU A 223 21.87 8.49 -6.27
N TYR A 224 20.94 9.35 -6.69
CA TYR A 224 19.96 9.92 -5.76
C TYR A 224 19.06 8.83 -5.11
N ARG A 225 18.75 7.74 -5.82
CA ARG A 225 18.00 6.61 -5.26
C ARG A 225 18.79 5.84 -4.20
N LEU A 226 20.08 5.75 -4.38
CA LEU A 226 20.98 5.14 -3.39
C LEU A 226 21.06 5.99 -2.11
N PHE A 227 20.87 7.31 -2.23
CA PHE A 227 20.83 8.24 -1.09
C PHE A 227 19.48 8.32 -0.39
N VAL A 228 18.37 8.23 -1.12
CA VAL A 228 17.03 8.39 -0.52
C VAL A 228 16.30 7.08 -0.29
N GLY A 229 16.78 5.99 -0.89
CA GLY A 229 16.19 4.65 -0.78
C GLY A 229 15.53 4.18 -2.07
N ILE A 230 15.91 2.98 -2.52
CA ILE A 230 15.40 2.40 -3.77
C ILE A 230 13.91 2.05 -3.62
N TYR A 231 13.54 1.47 -2.47
CA TYR A 231 12.21 0.91 -2.22
C TYR A 231 11.45 1.59 -1.08
N TYR A 232 11.89 2.78 -0.63
CA TYR A 232 11.21 3.49 0.45
C TYR A 232 9.98 4.24 -0.03
N TYR A 233 9.96 4.59 -1.31
CA TYR A 233 8.91 5.34 -1.95
C TYR A 233 8.59 4.74 -3.32
N ARG A 234 7.32 4.68 -3.68
CA ARG A 234 6.85 4.02 -4.91
C ARG A 234 7.33 4.72 -6.18
N PHE A 235 7.23 6.06 -6.21
CA PHE A 235 7.56 6.82 -7.41
C PHE A 235 9.06 7.13 -7.48
N ILE A 236 9.66 6.84 -8.63
CA ILE A 236 11.11 7.01 -8.83
C ILE A 236 11.52 8.48 -8.75
N GLU A 237 10.67 9.37 -9.20
CA GLU A 237 10.95 10.80 -9.36
C GLU A 237 10.72 11.62 -8.07
N VAL A 238 10.04 11.06 -7.08
CA VAL A 238 9.68 11.77 -5.86
C VAL A 238 10.74 11.59 -4.79
N ILE A 239 11.24 12.70 -4.24
CA ILE A 239 12.14 12.70 -3.09
C ILE A 239 11.28 12.68 -1.82
N PRO A 240 11.42 11.66 -0.97
CA PRO A 240 10.58 11.52 0.23
C PRO A 240 11.09 12.40 1.38
N TYR A 241 10.94 13.72 1.28
CA TYR A 241 11.42 14.67 2.29
C TYR A 241 10.91 14.37 3.71
N THR A 242 9.66 13.93 3.84
CA THR A 242 9.07 13.56 5.13
C THR A 242 9.80 12.38 5.77
N LEU A 243 10.21 11.37 5.00
CA LEU A 243 10.98 10.24 5.50
C LEU A 243 12.38 10.69 5.96
N ILE A 244 12.99 11.66 5.27
CA ILE A 244 14.26 12.26 5.69
C ILE A 244 14.09 12.98 7.03
N ILE A 245 13.02 13.76 7.20
CA ILE A 245 12.71 14.45 8.47
C ILE A 245 12.52 13.43 9.60
N ILE A 246 11.75 12.37 9.37
CA ILE A 246 11.55 11.30 10.38
C ILE A 246 12.89 10.65 10.76
N THR A 247 13.75 10.41 9.77
CA THR A 247 15.11 9.87 9.98
C THR A 247 15.95 10.78 10.87
N ILE A 248 15.95 12.08 10.59
CA ILE A 248 16.69 13.08 11.39
C ILE A 248 16.14 13.17 12.81
N VAL A 249 14.80 13.25 12.98
CA VAL A 249 14.17 13.30 14.31
C VAL A 249 14.51 12.05 15.11
N THR A 250 14.44 10.88 14.51
CA THR A 250 14.79 9.61 15.18
C THR A 250 16.25 9.59 15.61
N LEU A 251 17.16 10.06 14.76
CA LEU A 251 18.58 10.18 15.09
C LEU A 251 18.81 11.16 16.25
N LEU A 252 18.20 12.34 16.20
CA LEU A 252 18.34 13.33 17.27
C LEU A 252 17.88 12.78 18.63
N LEU A 253 16.75 12.07 18.67
CA LEU A 253 16.26 11.46 19.91
C LEU A 253 17.19 10.36 20.43
N ALA A 254 17.94 9.69 19.56
CA ALA A 254 18.91 8.68 19.95
C ALA A 254 20.21 9.28 20.49
N ILE A 255 20.67 10.44 19.95
CA ILE A 255 21.97 11.03 20.31
C ILE A 255 21.88 12.08 21.41
N ILE A 256 20.76 12.79 21.57
CA ILE A 256 20.60 13.83 22.60
C ILE A 256 20.97 13.31 24.01
N PRO A 257 20.55 12.12 24.46
CA PRO A 257 20.92 11.60 25.77
C PRO A 257 22.43 11.33 25.94
N ILE A 258 23.17 11.15 24.85
CA ILE A 258 24.64 11.02 24.89
C ILE A 258 25.30 12.39 25.14
N LEU A 259 24.80 13.40 24.43
CA LEU A 259 25.42 14.74 24.42
C LEU A 259 25.03 15.59 25.63
N LEU A 260 23.77 15.49 26.05
CA LEU A 260 23.17 16.36 27.06
C LEU A 260 22.68 15.56 28.26
N SER A 261 23.00 16.03 29.48
CA SER A 261 22.36 15.54 30.71
C SER A 261 21.18 16.44 31.07
N ILE A 262 19.99 15.84 31.15
CA ILE A 262 18.75 16.58 31.38
C ILE A 262 18.24 16.28 32.78
N LYS A 263 18.72 17.03 33.75
CA LYS A 263 18.43 16.83 35.18
C LYS A 263 17.13 17.48 35.62
N ASN A 264 16.89 18.72 35.23
CA ASN A 264 15.70 19.48 35.66
C ASN A 264 14.58 19.39 34.60
N THR A 265 13.73 18.38 34.75
CA THR A 265 12.66 18.07 33.77
C THR A 265 11.25 18.38 34.28
N LYS A 266 11.11 19.04 35.43
CA LYS A 266 9.79 19.28 36.06
C LYS A 266 8.80 20.00 35.12
N ILE A 267 9.29 20.96 34.35
CA ILE A 267 8.47 21.70 33.35
C ILE A 267 8.50 21.00 32.00
N LEU A 268 9.64 20.41 31.60
CA LEU A 268 9.80 19.80 30.27
C LEU A 268 8.93 18.56 30.08
N ILE A 269 8.70 17.74 31.12
CA ILE A 269 7.85 16.55 31.03
C ILE A 269 6.40 16.90 30.67
N PRO A 270 5.69 17.76 31.43
CA PRO A 270 4.30 18.09 31.06
C PRO A 270 4.22 18.83 29.72
N VAL A 271 5.17 19.74 29.42
CA VAL A 271 5.20 20.44 28.12
C VAL A 271 5.41 19.47 26.97
N SER A 272 6.35 18.53 27.08
CA SER A 272 6.55 17.51 26.04
C SER A 272 5.38 16.55 25.92
N GLY A 273 4.72 16.21 27.04
CA GLY A 273 3.50 15.40 27.03
C GLY A 273 2.36 16.09 26.28
N ILE A 274 2.13 17.37 26.56
CA ILE A 274 1.13 18.18 25.84
C ILE A 274 1.50 18.31 24.36
N ALA A 275 2.78 18.56 24.04
CA ALA A 275 3.24 18.70 22.67
C ALA A 275 3.07 17.40 21.87
N VAL A 276 3.40 16.24 22.44
CA VAL A 276 3.22 14.93 21.79
C VAL A 276 1.74 14.59 21.65
N ALA A 277 0.91 14.88 22.66
CA ALA A 277 -0.54 14.71 22.57
C ALA A 277 -1.13 15.63 21.50
N GLY A 278 -0.71 16.90 21.46
CA GLY A 278 -1.11 17.86 20.42
C GLY A 278 -0.70 17.41 19.02
N LEU A 279 0.53 16.89 18.87
CA LEU A 279 1.00 16.30 17.64
C LEU A 279 0.10 15.14 17.18
N ALA A 280 -0.25 14.24 18.09
CA ALA A 280 -1.16 13.12 17.81
C ALA A 280 -2.54 13.60 17.36
N VAL A 281 -3.13 14.58 18.06
CA VAL A 281 -4.44 15.15 17.72
C VAL A 281 -4.44 15.84 16.34
N ILE A 282 -3.32 16.44 15.94
CA ILE A 282 -3.20 17.12 14.64
C ILE A 282 -2.90 16.12 13.51
N MET A 283 -1.98 15.17 13.74
CA MET A 283 -1.48 14.30 12.68
C MET A 283 -2.40 13.10 12.40
N ILE A 284 -2.96 12.47 13.44
CA ILE A 284 -3.76 11.25 13.25
C ILE A 284 -5.00 11.49 12.40
N PRO A 285 -5.83 12.52 12.62
CA PRO A 285 -7.01 12.77 11.77
C PRO A 285 -6.66 13.10 10.32
N LYS A 286 -5.45 13.62 10.08
CA LYS A 286 -4.95 13.95 8.74
C LYS A 286 -4.10 12.84 8.13
N ALA A 287 -3.96 11.71 8.81
CA ALA A 287 -3.12 10.61 8.34
C ALA A 287 -3.66 9.93 7.09
N TYR A 288 -4.96 10.07 6.79
CA TYR A 288 -5.54 9.55 5.57
C TYR A 288 -6.58 10.51 4.99
N ASP A 289 -6.61 10.60 3.65
CA ASP A 289 -7.55 11.43 2.90
C ASP A 289 -8.84 10.63 2.65
N GLU A 290 -9.99 11.16 3.06
CA GLU A 290 -11.29 10.51 2.89
C GLU A 290 -11.64 10.28 1.42
N LEU A 291 -11.28 11.22 0.52
CA LEU A 291 -11.53 11.06 -0.91
C LEU A 291 -10.73 9.89 -1.49
N LYS A 292 -9.47 9.77 -1.12
CA LYS A 292 -8.63 8.64 -1.51
C LYS A 292 -9.12 7.33 -0.91
N TYR A 293 -9.57 7.37 0.35
CA TYR A 293 -10.14 6.20 0.99
C TYR A 293 -11.36 5.68 0.26
N ASP A 294 -12.25 6.56 -0.18
CA ASP A 294 -13.43 6.18 -0.95
C ASP A 294 -13.07 5.42 -2.23
N LEU A 295 -12.02 5.86 -2.94
CA LEU A 295 -11.52 5.14 -4.13
C LEU A 295 -11.02 3.74 -3.80
N VAL A 296 -10.23 3.62 -2.74
CA VAL A 296 -9.69 2.32 -2.31
C VAL A 296 -10.78 1.38 -1.81
N GLU A 297 -11.80 1.91 -1.13
CA GLU A 297 -12.96 1.13 -0.69
C GLU A 297 -13.77 0.63 -1.89
N TYR A 298 -14.03 1.46 -2.89
CA TYR A 298 -14.68 1.02 -4.13
C TYR A 298 -13.88 -0.08 -4.83
N ASP A 299 -12.57 0.08 -4.99
CA ASP A 299 -11.72 -0.97 -5.56
C ASP A 299 -11.83 -2.29 -4.78
N TRP A 300 -11.85 -2.22 -3.44
CA TRP A 300 -12.00 -3.40 -2.59
C TRP A 300 -13.37 -4.06 -2.78
N LEU A 301 -14.46 -3.29 -2.76
CA LEU A 301 -15.82 -3.79 -2.96
C LEU A 301 -15.98 -4.47 -4.33
N VAL A 302 -15.44 -3.85 -5.39
CA VAL A 302 -15.43 -4.39 -6.75
C VAL A 302 -14.65 -5.70 -6.80
N ARG A 303 -13.47 -5.78 -6.18
CA ARG A 303 -12.68 -7.02 -6.12
C ARG A 303 -13.38 -8.15 -5.41
N GLN A 304 -14.15 -7.84 -4.38
CA GLN A 304 -14.96 -8.82 -3.63
C GLN A 304 -16.30 -9.12 -4.28
N GLN A 305 -16.60 -8.52 -5.45
CA GLN A 305 -17.87 -8.66 -6.17
C GLN A 305 -19.09 -8.27 -5.31
N ARG A 306 -18.91 -7.33 -4.39
CA ARG A 306 -19.96 -6.83 -3.50
C ARG A 306 -20.74 -5.69 -4.17
N TRP A 307 -21.40 -6.00 -5.27
CA TRP A 307 -22.02 -5.02 -6.14
C TRP A 307 -23.17 -4.24 -5.50
N ASN A 308 -23.94 -4.89 -4.64
CA ASN A 308 -24.99 -4.20 -3.89
C ASN A 308 -24.42 -3.13 -2.96
N ASP A 309 -23.24 -3.39 -2.37
CA ASP A 309 -22.58 -2.41 -1.51
C ASP A 309 -21.96 -1.27 -2.33
N VAL A 310 -21.45 -1.56 -3.54
CA VAL A 310 -20.99 -0.51 -4.48
C VAL A 310 -22.15 0.43 -4.82
N ILE A 311 -23.31 -0.12 -5.18
CA ILE A 311 -24.51 0.67 -5.49
C ILE A 311 -24.94 1.50 -4.27
N ALA A 312 -25.09 0.86 -3.10
CA ALA A 312 -25.51 1.53 -1.87
C ALA A 312 -24.54 2.62 -1.42
N LYS A 313 -23.22 2.40 -1.57
CA LYS A 313 -22.21 3.42 -1.26
C LYS A 313 -22.30 4.60 -2.22
N SER A 314 -22.41 4.36 -3.52
CA SER A 314 -22.50 5.40 -4.54
C SER A 314 -23.76 6.25 -4.38
N GLU A 315 -24.90 5.63 -4.04
CA GLU A 315 -26.14 6.36 -3.76
C GLU A 315 -26.05 7.28 -2.54
N ARG A 316 -25.31 6.86 -1.50
CA ARG A 316 -25.10 7.70 -0.30
C ARG A 316 -24.12 8.84 -0.50
N ASN A 317 -23.04 8.57 -1.23
CA ASN A 317 -21.88 9.48 -1.35
C ASN A 317 -21.87 10.25 -2.67
N PHE A 318 -22.99 10.32 -3.37
CA PHE A 318 -23.07 10.88 -4.72
C PHE A 318 -22.55 12.31 -4.82
N SER A 319 -22.71 13.12 -3.77
CA SER A 319 -22.27 14.50 -3.75
C SER A 319 -20.78 14.73 -3.45
N THR A 320 -20.09 13.73 -2.88
CA THR A 320 -18.73 13.91 -2.37
C THR A 320 -17.64 13.28 -3.24
N THR A 321 -17.97 12.27 -4.07
CA THR A 321 -17.01 11.52 -4.89
C THR A 321 -17.45 11.47 -6.36
N MET A 322 -17.74 12.63 -6.95
CA MET A 322 -18.49 12.76 -8.20
C MET A 322 -18.02 11.86 -9.36
N LEU A 323 -16.74 11.76 -9.65
CA LEU A 323 -16.31 11.04 -10.87
C LEU A 323 -16.12 9.55 -10.65
N THR A 324 -15.51 9.17 -9.55
CA THR A 324 -15.09 7.77 -9.32
C THR A 324 -16.21 6.93 -8.72
N GLY A 325 -17.00 7.52 -7.81
CA GLY A 325 -18.18 6.86 -7.26
C GLY A 325 -19.19 6.53 -8.35
N ASP A 326 -19.40 7.44 -9.30
CA ASP A 326 -20.33 7.23 -10.41
C ASP A 326 -19.88 6.13 -11.36
N VAL A 327 -18.58 6.06 -11.67
CA VAL A 327 -18.03 4.96 -12.49
C VAL A 327 -18.26 3.62 -11.79
N TYR A 328 -17.95 3.50 -10.51
CA TYR A 328 -18.18 2.26 -9.77
C TYR A 328 -19.67 1.97 -9.56
N PHE A 329 -20.50 2.99 -9.37
CA PHE A 329 -21.94 2.83 -9.34
C PHE A 329 -22.47 2.22 -10.64
N LEU A 330 -22.10 2.78 -11.80
CA LEU A 330 -22.52 2.27 -13.10
C LEU A 330 -21.95 0.88 -13.36
N LEU A 331 -20.71 0.60 -12.98
CA LEU A 331 -20.14 -0.76 -13.03
C LEU A 331 -20.92 -1.74 -12.14
N GLY A 332 -21.38 -1.32 -10.97
CA GLY A 332 -22.23 -2.11 -10.09
C GLY A 332 -23.59 -2.44 -10.68
N LEU A 333 -24.10 -1.62 -11.61
CA LEU A 333 -25.35 -1.86 -12.33
C LEU A 333 -25.20 -2.84 -13.50
N VAL A 334 -23.97 -3.20 -13.89
CA VAL A 334 -23.68 -4.19 -14.92
C VAL A 334 -23.59 -5.58 -14.28
N ASN A 335 -23.96 -6.61 -15.05
CA ASN A 335 -23.92 -7.97 -14.54
C ASN A 335 -22.48 -8.41 -14.18
N THR A 336 -22.32 -8.87 -12.96
CA THR A 336 -21.05 -9.23 -12.35
C THR A 336 -20.32 -10.41 -12.98
N SER A 337 -21.06 -11.34 -13.58
CA SER A 337 -20.47 -12.52 -14.23
C SER A 337 -19.59 -12.19 -15.45
N GLN A 338 -19.66 -10.96 -15.91
CA GLN A 338 -19.04 -10.49 -17.15
C GLN A 338 -17.74 -9.73 -16.94
N ARG A 339 -17.35 -9.56 -15.69
CA ARG A 339 -16.22 -8.76 -15.26
C ARG A 339 -14.87 -9.25 -15.78
N TYR A 340 -14.68 -10.56 -15.90
CA TYR A 340 -13.38 -11.15 -16.19
C TYR A 340 -12.80 -10.76 -17.55
N ALA A 341 -13.63 -10.56 -18.58
CA ALA A 341 -13.14 -10.14 -19.87
C ALA A 341 -12.51 -8.75 -19.81
N PHE A 342 -13.18 -7.80 -19.18
CA PHE A 342 -12.70 -6.43 -19.05
C PHE A 342 -11.50 -6.32 -18.09
N GLU A 343 -11.52 -7.02 -16.97
CA GLU A 343 -10.37 -7.05 -16.07
C GLU A 343 -9.15 -7.73 -16.70
N ALA A 344 -9.37 -8.74 -17.55
CA ALA A 344 -8.31 -9.35 -18.32
C ALA A 344 -7.71 -8.38 -19.35
N MET A 345 -8.52 -7.50 -19.94
CA MET A 345 -8.06 -6.44 -20.86
C MET A 345 -7.28 -5.34 -20.13
N GLU A 346 -7.77 -4.90 -18.97
CA GLU A 346 -7.10 -3.88 -18.17
C GLU A 346 -5.85 -4.41 -17.43
N SER A 347 -5.77 -5.70 -17.19
CA SER A 347 -4.67 -6.34 -16.48
C SER A 347 -3.45 -6.64 -17.34
N VAL A 348 -3.42 -6.17 -18.59
CA VAL A 348 -2.18 -6.16 -19.37
C VAL A 348 -1.12 -5.43 -18.56
N PRO A 349 0.01 -6.08 -18.27
CA PRO A 349 0.88 -5.67 -17.19
C PRO A 349 1.59 -4.37 -17.52
N ASN A 350 1.10 -3.29 -17.01
CA ASN A 350 1.94 -2.14 -16.76
C ASN A 350 2.79 -2.48 -15.53
N TYR A 351 3.89 -3.23 -15.74
CA TYR A 351 5.05 -3.32 -14.85
C TYR A 351 4.85 -3.68 -13.36
N ASN A 352 3.63 -3.89 -12.88
CA ASN A 352 3.39 -4.17 -11.47
C ASN A 352 3.41 -5.67 -11.23
N LYS A 353 4.55 -6.17 -10.81
CA LYS A 353 4.72 -7.54 -10.34
C LYS A 353 4.05 -7.69 -8.97
N SER A 354 2.73 -7.64 -8.92
CA SER A 354 1.99 -7.99 -7.72
C SER A 354 1.36 -9.37 -7.85
N ALA A 355 1.08 -10.03 -6.73
CA ALA A 355 0.37 -11.30 -6.74
C ALA A 355 -0.99 -11.17 -7.43
N ARG A 356 -1.66 -10.02 -7.28
CA ARG A 356 -2.92 -9.70 -7.93
C ARG A 356 -2.81 -9.61 -9.46
N ALA A 357 -1.80 -8.89 -9.97
CA ALA A 357 -1.56 -8.79 -11.41
C ALA A 357 -1.21 -10.16 -12.01
N ILE A 358 -0.36 -10.94 -11.34
CA ILE A 358 0.00 -12.29 -11.77
C ILE A 358 -1.23 -13.21 -11.78
N LYS A 359 -2.14 -13.09 -10.81
CA LYS A 359 -3.42 -13.82 -10.79
C LYS A 359 -4.24 -13.52 -12.05
N ARG A 360 -4.37 -12.25 -12.43
CA ARG A 360 -5.09 -11.86 -13.65
C ARG A 360 -4.45 -12.41 -14.91
N LEU A 361 -3.13 -12.31 -15.01
CA LEU A 361 -2.40 -12.91 -16.12
C LEU A 361 -2.60 -14.42 -16.20
N ALA A 362 -2.61 -15.12 -15.06
CA ALA A 362 -2.89 -16.55 -15.03
C ALA A 362 -4.30 -16.86 -15.53
N GLU A 363 -5.32 -16.14 -15.07
CA GLU A 363 -6.73 -16.30 -15.49
C GLU A 363 -6.90 -16.01 -16.99
N THR A 364 -6.33 -14.90 -17.48
CA THR A 364 -6.40 -14.53 -18.90
C THR A 364 -5.80 -15.61 -19.80
N ASN A 365 -4.59 -16.08 -19.45
CA ASN A 365 -3.92 -17.13 -20.24
C ASN A 365 -4.66 -18.47 -20.14
N LEU A 366 -5.27 -18.80 -19.00
CA LEU A 366 -6.11 -19.99 -18.82
C LEU A 366 -7.34 -19.97 -19.75
N ILE A 367 -8.05 -18.83 -19.78
CA ILE A 367 -9.23 -18.61 -20.61
C ILE A 367 -8.84 -18.67 -22.10
N ASN A 368 -7.71 -18.07 -22.47
CA ASN A 368 -7.24 -18.03 -23.85
C ASN A 368 -6.60 -19.35 -24.32
N GLY A 369 -6.46 -20.34 -23.46
CA GLY A 369 -5.85 -21.62 -23.82
C GLY A 369 -4.33 -21.59 -23.91
N GLN A 370 -3.70 -20.51 -23.46
CA GLN A 370 -2.24 -20.35 -23.41
C GLN A 370 -1.68 -21.04 -22.15
N TYR A 371 -1.85 -22.35 -22.06
CA TYR A 371 -1.60 -23.12 -20.83
C TYR A 371 -0.16 -23.06 -20.34
N ALA A 372 0.83 -22.96 -21.23
CA ALA A 372 2.23 -22.83 -20.85
C ALA A 372 2.47 -21.55 -20.04
N MET A 373 1.90 -20.43 -20.51
CA MET A 373 1.99 -19.14 -19.81
C MET A 373 1.18 -19.14 -18.53
N ALA A 374 -0.06 -19.67 -18.56
CA ALA A 374 -0.89 -19.82 -17.37
C ALA A 374 -0.16 -20.63 -16.27
N ARG A 375 0.48 -21.76 -16.65
CA ARG A 375 1.26 -22.60 -15.74
C ARG A 375 2.42 -21.84 -15.10
N LYS A 376 3.12 -20.99 -15.87
CA LYS A 376 4.21 -20.14 -15.36
C LYS A 376 3.71 -19.18 -14.27
N TYR A 377 2.62 -18.47 -14.51
CA TYR A 377 2.05 -17.53 -13.55
C TYR A 377 1.45 -18.23 -12.33
N LEU A 378 0.79 -19.37 -12.51
CA LEU A 378 0.26 -20.17 -11.42
C LEU A 378 1.37 -20.75 -10.54
N ALA A 379 2.49 -21.18 -11.13
CA ALA A 379 3.66 -21.64 -10.38
C ALA A 379 4.28 -20.53 -9.51
N MET A 380 4.25 -19.27 -9.98
CA MET A 380 4.65 -18.13 -9.14
C MET A 380 3.66 -17.91 -7.99
N LEU A 381 2.35 -17.93 -8.25
CA LEU A 381 1.32 -17.72 -7.22
C LEU A 381 1.28 -18.84 -6.19
N LYS A 382 1.66 -20.06 -6.56
CA LYS A 382 1.84 -21.17 -5.62
C LYS A 382 2.88 -20.87 -4.52
N LYS A 383 3.82 -19.96 -4.79
CA LYS A 383 4.86 -19.51 -3.85
C LYS A 383 4.41 -18.32 -2.97
N THR A 384 3.14 -17.90 -3.04
CA THR A 384 2.54 -16.86 -2.19
C THR A 384 1.72 -17.44 -1.04
N ILE A 385 1.42 -16.66 -0.01
CA ILE A 385 0.58 -17.12 1.11
C ILE A 385 -0.88 -17.27 0.67
N TYR A 386 -1.48 -16.19 0.12
CA TYR A 386 -2.92 -16.13 -0.08
C TYR A 386 -3.43 -16.82 -1.34
N TYR A 387 -2.59 -16.92 -2.38
CA TYR A 387 -3.02 -17.47 -3.67
C TYR A 387 -2.55 -18.91 -3.90
N ARG A 388 -1.82 -19.52 -2.96
CA ARG A 388 -1.28 -20.88 -3.10
C ARG A 388 -2.34 -21.90 -3.47
N LEU A 389 -3.36 -22.07 -2.62
CA LEU A 389 -4.43 -23.05 -2.82
C LEU A 389 -5.25 -22.74 -4.07
N TRP A 390 -5.46 -21.46 -4.35
CA TRP A 390 -6.14 -21.02 -5.56
C TRP A 390 -5.36 -21.43 -6.81
N ALA A 391 -4.06 -21.24 -6.82
CA ALA A 391 -3.18 -21.58 -7.94
C ALA A 391 -3.08 -23.11 -8.15
N GLU A 392 -2.98 -23.88 -7.07
CA GLU A 392 -2.96 -25.35 -7.13
C GLU A 392 -4.20 -25.91 -7.84
N ARG A 393 -5.41 -25.44 -7.47
CA ARG A 393 -6.66 -25.84 -8.13
C ARG A 393 -6.71 -25.49 -9.61
N ARG A 394 -6.06 -24.37 -10.04
CA ARG A 394 -6.02 -23.97 -11.47
C ARG A 394 -4.95 -24.74 -12.24
N LEU A 395 -3.89 -25.17 -11.61
CA LEU A 395 -2.93 -26.10 -12.21
C LEU A 395 -3.60 -27.44 -12.53
N GLU A 396 -4.43 -27.97 -11.62
CA GLU A 396 -5.25 -29.16 -11.87
C GLU A 396 -6.19 -28.98 -13.07
N MET A 397 -6.78 -27.78 -13.25
CA MET A 397 -7.58 -27.46 -14.43
C MET A 397 -6.78 -27.48 -15.73
N ILE A 398 -5.50 -27.12 -15.70
CA ILE A 398 -4.65 -27.21 -16.89
C ILE A 398 -4.32 -28.66 -17.22
N ASP A 399 -4.14 -29.52 -16.23
CA ASP A 399 -3.87 -30.95 -16.41
C ASP A 399 -5.12 -31.68 -16.93
N ASN A 400 -6.31 -31.19 -16.59
CA ASN A 400 -7.60 -31.65 -17.11
C ASN A 400 -8.41 -30.45 -17.62
N THR A 401 -8.22 -30.09 -18.89
CA THR A 401 -8.82 -28.90 -19.52
C THR A 401 -10.35 -28.92 -19.56
N ARG A 402 -10.96 -30.11 -19.44
CA ARG A 402 -12.42 -30.24 -19.33
C ARG A 402 -12.97 -29.49 -18.11
N LEU A 403 -12.22 -29.46 -16.99
CA LEU A 403 -12.61 -28.70 -15.79
C LEU A 403 -12.68 -27.19 -16.04
N ILE A 404 -11.93 -26.66 -17.02
CA ILE A 404 -12.00 -25.26 -17.40
C ILE A 404 -13.33 -24.98 -18.10
N ASP A 405 -13.76 -25.85 -19.00
CA ASP A 405 -15.00 -25.71 -19.76
C ASP A 405 -16.24 -25.94 -18.88
N GLU A 406 -16.14 -26.79 -17.87
CA GLU A 406 -17.18 -27.05 -16.87
C GLU A 406 -17.27 -25.93 -15.82
N ASN A 407 -16.26 -25.09 -15.69
CA ASN A 407 -16.30 -23.95 -14.77
C ASN A 407 -17.28 -22.88 -15.29
N ASN A 408 -18.23 -22.47 -14.47
CA ASN A 408 -19.29 -21.55 -14.85
C ASN A 408 -18.78 -20.22 -15.42
N VAL A 409 -17.65 -19.71 -14.91
CA VAL A 409 -17.04 -18.43 -15.35
C VAL A 409 -16.13 -18.66 -16.54
N TYR A 410 -15.12 -19.52 -16.39
CA TYR A 410 -14.11 -19.72 -17.44
C TYR A 410 -14.71 -20.38 -18.68
N GLY A 411 -15.58 -21.37 -18.52
CA GLY A 411 -16.25 -22.04 -19.63
C GLY A 411 -17.15 -21.08 -20.41
N TYR A 412 -17.88 -20.19 -19.73
CA TYR A 412 -18.65 -19.15 -20.40
C TYR A 412 -17.76 -18.18 -21.18
N LEU A 413 -16.70 -17.64 -20.54
CA LEU A 413 -15.78 -16.70 -21.18
C LEU A 413 -15.07 -17.30 -22.41
N ARG A 414 -14.72 -18.59 -22.34
CA ARG A 414 -14.13 -19.31 -23.49
C ARG A 414 -15.09 -19.44 -24.66
N LYS A 415 -16.37 -19.57 -24.43
CA LYS A 415 -17.40 -19.64 -25.48
C LYS A 415 -17.61 -18.30 -26.19
N VAL A 416 -17.47 -17.18 -25.47
CA VAL A 416 -17.76 -15.84 -25.99
C VAL A 416 -16.50 -15.06 -26.43
N ARG A 417 -15.30 -15.52 -26.09
CA ARG A 417 -14.06 -14.89 -26.51
C ARG A 417 -13.82 -14.99 -28.02
N LEU A 418 -12.97 -14.13 -28.55
CA LEU A 418 -12.44 -14.27 -29.89
C LEU A 418 -11.33 -15.33 -29.94
N ALA A 419 -11.17 -15.97 -31.12
CA ALA A 419 -10.07 -16.91 -31.35
C ALA A 419 -8.72 -16.18 -31.43
N ASP A 420 -8.72 -15.01 -32.08
CA ASP A 420 -7.55 -14.19 -32.28
C ASP A 420 -7.45 -13.12 -31.18
N ASP A 421 -6.24 -12.89 -30.68
CA ASP A 421 -5.97 -11.93 -29.63
C ASP A 421 -5.70 -10.54 -30.23
N PHE A 422 -6.76 -9.71 -30.26
CA PHE A 422 -6.63 -8.32 -30.70
C PHE A 422 -6.76 -7.31 -29.53
N LEU A 423 -7.12 -7.79 -28.36
CA LEU A 423 -7.48 -6.94 -27.21
C LEU A 423 -6.32 -6.11 -26.67
N PHE A 424 -5.09 -6.55 -26.91
CA PHE A 424 -3.89 -5.86 -26.44
C PHE A 424 -3.47 -4.67 -27.34
N SER A 425 -3.99 -4.60 -28.55
CA SER A 425 -3.65 -3.56 -29.51
C SER A 425 -4.68 -2.42 -29.58
N ASP A 426 -5.90 -2.66 -29.15
CA ASP A 426 -6.97 -1.67 -29.18
C ASP A 426 -7.46 -1.33 -27.75
N LYS A 427 -7.51 -0.03 -27.43
CA LYS A 427 -8.01 0.48 -26.16
C LYS A 427 -9.46 0.97 -26.23
N ASP A 428 -10.05 1.02 -27.41
CA ASP A 428 -11.42 1.45 -27.63
C ASP A 428 -12.39 0.35 -27.25
N VAL A 429 -13.04 0.51 -26.10
CA VAL A 429 -14.00 -0.47 -25.57
C VAL A 429 -15.15 -0.72 -26.55
N ASP A 430 -15.60 0.31 -27.26
CA ASP A 430 -16.66 0.20 -28.27
C ASP A 430 -16.27 -0.75 -29.41
N LYS A 431 -15.05 -0.59 -29.95
CA LYS A 431 -14.54 -1.46 -30.99
C LYS A 431 -14.38 -2.89 -30.49
N ILE A 432 -13.85 -3.05 -29.27
CA ILE A 432 -13.67 -4.37 -28.66
C ILE A 432 -15.03 -5.07 -28.50
N CYS A 433 -16.01 -4.39 -27.90
CA CYS A 433 -17.35 -4.92 -27.73
C CYS A 433 -18.06 -5.18 -29.06
N GLY A 434 -17.90 -4.28 -30.02
CA GLY A 434 -18.41 -4.43 -31.37
C GLY A 434 -17.86 -5.68 -32.08
N GLN A 435 -16.54 -5.91 -32.02
CA GLN A 435 -15.90 -7.09 -32.61
C GLN A 435 -16.33 -8.40 -31.91
N LEU A 436 -16.45 -8.38 -30.59
CA LEU A 436 -16.97 -9.51 -29.82
C LEU A 436 -18.39 -9.87 -30.25
N LEU A 437 -19.26 -8.87 -30.47
CA LEU A 437 -20.63 -9.06 -30.91
C LEU A 437 -20.74 -9.48 -32.37
N MET A 438 -19.90 -8.95 -33.26
CA MET A 438 -19.86 -9.42 -34.66
C MET A 438 -19.48 -10.88 -34.75
N ARG A 439 -18.59 -11.35 -33.88
CA ARG A 439 -18.16 -12.75 -33.84
C ARG A 439 -19.20 -13.66 -33.18
N ASN A 440 -19.79 -13.16 -32.11
CA ASN A 440 -20.81 -13.91 -31.36
C ASN A 440 -21.95 -12.99 -30.89
N LYS A 441 -23.05 -12.98 -31.64
CA LYS A 441 -24.23 -12.16 -31.36
C LYS A 441 -24.93 -12.54 -30.03
N GLU A 442 -24.63 -13.69 -29.48
CA GLU A 442 -25.14 -14.13 -28.17
C GLU A 442 -24.26 -13.69 -26.99
N ASN A 443 -23.17 -12.96 -27.27
CA ASN A 443 -22.35 -12.40 -26.21
C ASN A 443 -23.04 -11.23 -25.51
N MET A 444 -23.94 -11.56 -24.59
CA MET A 444 -24.72 -10.57 -23.84
C MET A 444 -23.84 -9.67 -22.99
N MET A 445 -22.69 -10.14 -22.56
CA MET A 445 -21.70 -9.33 -21.85
C MET A 445 -21.23 -8.15 -22.70
N ALA A 446 -20.72 -8.43 -23.90
CA ALA A 446 -20.26 -7.38 -24.79
C ALA A 446 -21.37 -6.39 -25.14
N MET A 447 -22.62 -6.88 -25.30
CA MET A 447 -23.77 -6.02 -25.52
C MET A 447 -24.06 -5.09 -24.35
N GLN A 448 -24.00 -5.59 -23.12
CA GLN A 448 -24.25 -4.78 -21.92
C GLN A 448 -23.16 -3.71 -21.73
N TYR A 449 -21.91 -4.07 -21.96
CA TYR A 449 -20.82 -3.10 -21.89
C TYR A 449 -20.90 -2.05 -22.99
N LEU A 450 -21.24 -2.46 -24.20
CA LEU A 450 -21.45 -1.52 -25.31
C LEU A 450 -22.54 -0.48 -25.00
N LEU A 451 -23.59 -0.88 -24.27
CA LEU A 451 -24.66 0.03 -23.84
C LEU A 451 -24.23 0.96 -22.69
N VAL A 452 -23.41 0.47 -21.75
CA VAL A 452 -23.06 1.25 -20.55
C VAL A 452 -21.83 2.13 -20.78
N TYR A 453 -20.91 1.73 -21.62
CA TYR A 453 -19.67 2.46 -21.84
C TYR A 453 -19.85 3.91 -22.32
N PRO A 454 -20.71 4.22 -23.30
CA PRO A 454 -21.01 5.60 -23.66
C PRO A 454 -21.57 6.42 -22.51
N LEU A 455 -22.39 5.81 -21.63
CA LEU A 455 -22.89 6.49 -20.44
C LEU A 455 -21.77 6.87 -19.46
N LEU A 456 -20.75 6.01 -19.30
CA LEU A 456 -19.57 6.32 -18.50
C LEU A 456 -18.80 7.53 -19.05
N ASN A 457 -18.75 7.67 -20.37
CA ASN A 457 -18.12 8.80 -21.04
C ASN A 457 -19.02 10.02 -21.18
N ARG A 458 -20.26 9.98 -20.68
CA ARG A 458 -21.32 10.98 -20.87
C ARG A 458 -21.63 11.23 -22.36
N ASP A 459 -21.36 10.26 -23.20
CA ASP A 459 -21.69 10.28 -24.64
C ASP A 459 -23.10 9.74 -24.85
N PHE A 460 -24.06 10.61 -24.59
CA PHE A 460 -25.47 10.27 -24.70
C PHE A 460 -25.91 10.01 -26.15
N PRO A 461 -25.42 10.73 -27.17
CA PRO A 461 -25.72 10.42 -28.57
C PRO A 461 -25.36 9.01 -28.96
N THR A 462 -24.13 8.57 -28.69
CA THR A 462 -23.67 7.19 -28.98
C THR A 462 -24.47 6.15 -28.20
N PHE A 463 -24.81 6.43 -26.93
CA PHE A 463 -25.72 5.57 -26.17
C PHE A 463 -27.08 5.41 -26.86
N MET A 464 -27.67 6.48 -27.38
CA MET A 464 -28.95 6.44 -28.08
C MET A 464 -28.91 5.59 -29.33
N GLU A 465 -27.82 5.63 -30.08
CA GLU A 465 -27.60 4.76 -31.23
C GLU A 465 -27.57 3.29 -30.80
N TYR A 466 -26.78 2.96 -29.76
CA TYR A 466 -26.65 1.61 -29.26
C TYR A 466 -27.90 1.13 -28.50
N SER A 467 -28.74 2.01 -28.02
CA SER A 467 -29.95 1.68 -27.29
C SER A 467 -30.95 0.86 -28.12
N THR A 468 -30.86 0.91 -29.45
CA THR A 468 -31.64 0.08 -30.35
C THR A 468 -31.42 -1.42 -30.12
N TYR A 469 -30.24 -1.80 -29.62
CA TYR A 469 -29.90 -3.18 -29.29
C TYR A 469 -30.46 -3.67 -27.96
N ILE A 470 -31.03 -2.80 -27.11
CA ILE A 470 -31.62 -3.21 -25.81
C ILE A 470 -32.66 -4.32 -25.99
N LYS A 471 -33.44 -4.28 -27.08
CA LYS A 471 -34.43 -5.29 -27.40
C LYS A 471 -33.85 -6.69 -27.67
N THR A 472 -32.58 -6.78 -27.97
CA THR A 472 -31.88 -8.05 -28.22
C THR A 472 -31.37 -8.71 -26.93
N LEU A 473 -31.37 -7.99 -25.79
CA LEU A 473 -30.99 -8.53 -24.50
C LEU A 473 -32.07 -9.52 -23.99
N LYS A 474 -31.68 -10.79 -23.86
CA LYS A 474 -32.61 -11.85 -23.50
C LYS A 474 -32.92 -11.95 -22.00
N ASN A 475 -31.95 -11.70 -21.15
CA ASN A 475 -32.02 -12.07 -19.73
C ASN A 475 -31.84 -10.90 -18.75
N TYR A 476 -31.20 -9.83 -19.14
CA TYR A 476 -30.88 -8.72 -18.25
C TYR A 476 -30.52 -7.45 -19.03
N THR A 477 -31.21 -6.36 -18.73
CA THR A 477 -30.86 -5.04 -19.23
C THR A 477 -30.20 -4.25 -18.09
N PRO A 478 -29.04 -3.65 -18.30
CA PRO A 478 -28.42 -2.82 -17.28
C PRO A 478 -29.35 -1.71 -16.79
N ARG A 479 -29.47 -1.55 -15.47
CA ARG A 479 -30.32 -0.51 -14.86
C ARG A 479 -29.97 0.88 -15.39
N ALA A 480 -28.68 1.19 -15.52
CA ALA A 480 -28.22 2.45 -16.07
C ALA A 480 -28.76 2.72 -17.49
N ALA A 481 -28.83 1.68 -18.35
CA ALA A 481 -29.39 1.81 -19.69
C ALA A 481 -30.88 2.10 -19.66
N VAL A 482 -31.66 1.43 -18.77
CA VAL A 482 -33.08 1.70 -18.58
C VAL A 482 -33.35 3.12 -18.10
N GLU A 483 -32.59 3.58 -17.10
CA GLU A 483 -32.68 4.94 -16.54
C GLU A 483 -32.28 6.01 -17.58
N ALA A 484 -31.25 5.75 -18.38
CA ALA A 484 -30.83 6.64 -19.46
C ALA A 484 -31.86 6.73 -20.59
N MET A 485 -32.52 5.61 -20.96
CA MET A 485 -33.62 5.61 -21.90
C MET A 485 -34.83 6.41 -21.39
N ALA A 486 -35.13 6.30 -20.10
CA ALA A 486 -36.19 7.09 -19.47
C ALA A 486 -35.85 8.59 -19.54
N LEU A 487 -34.58 8.99 -19.36
CA LEU A 487 -34.14 10.37 -19.54
C LEU A 487 -34.37 10.86 -20.98
N ALA A 488 -34.00 10.05 -21.98
CA ALA A 488 -34.22 10.39 -23.38
C ALA A 488 -35.67 10.63 -23.71
N TYR A 489 -36.56 9.75 -23.24
CA TYR A 489 -38.00 9.88 -23.46
C TYR A 489 -38.59 11.09 -22.69
N ALA A 490 -38.08 11.38 -21.48
CA ALA A 490 -38.48 12.57 -20.72
C ALA A 490 -38.09 13.87 -21.47
N GLN A 491 -36.89 13.94 -22.01
CA GLN A 491 -36.42 15.07 -22.81
C GLN A 491 -37.26 15.28 -24.08
N GLN A 492 -37.69 14.20 -24.70
CA GLN A 492 -38.58 14.22 -25.86
C GLN A 492 -40.06 14.43 -25.52
N ARG A 493 -40.41 14.64 -24.25
CA ARG A 493 -41.80 14.76 -23.74
C ARG A 493 -42.65 13.53 -24.06
N LYS A 494 -42.04 12.37 -24.20
CA LYS A 494 -42.74 11.10 -24.50
C LYS A 494 -42.97 10.26 -23.25
N LEU A 495 -42.46 10.66 -22.09
CA LEU A 495 -42.64 9.94 -20.84
C LEU A 495 -43.74 10.60 -20.00
N PRO A 496 -44.68 9.83 -19.42
CA PRO A 496 -45.71 10.35 -18.52
C PRO A 496 -45.09 10.99 -17.27
N GLN A 497 -45.73 12.01 -16.73
CA GLN A 497 -45.22 12.78 -15.59
C GLN A 497 -44.99 11.91 -14.34
N ALA A 498 -45.84 10.91 -14.13
CA ALA A 498 -45.70 9.95 -13.04
C ALA A 498 -44.42 9.09 -13.15
N GLU A 499 -44.04 8.72 -14.38
CA GLU A 499 -42.81 7.98 -14.61
C GLU A 499 -41.57 8.88 -14.52
N ILE A 500 -41.67 10.13 -14.95
CA ILE A 500 -40.60 11.13 -14.76
C ILE A 500 -40.29 11.28 -13.27
N GLN A 501 -41.29 11.40 -12.42
CA GLN A 501 -41.12 11.48 -10.96
C GLN A 501 -40.42 10.25 -10.38
N ARG A 502 -40.67 9.05 -10.95
CA ARG A 502 -40.03 7.82 -10.52
C ARG A 502 -38.52 7.81 -10.78
N TYR A 503 -38.08 8.39 -11.88
CA TYR A 503 -36.65 8.44 -12.25
C TYR A 503 -35.98 9.75 -11.84
N GLN A 504 -36.73 10.76 -11.50
CA GLN A 504 -36.22 12.05 -11.10
C GLN A 504 -35.31 11.92 -9.86
N GLY A 505 -34.06 12.36 -9.98
CA GLY A 505 -33.09 12.24 -8.92
C GLY A 505 -32.38 10.87 -8.82
N CYS A 506 -32.64 9.92 -9.73
CA CYS A 506 -31.83 8.69 -9.79
C CYS A 506 -30.37 9.02 -10.14
N SER A 507 -29.46 8.17 -9.73
CA SER A 507 -28.02 8.43 -9.87
C SER A 507 -27.60 8.55 -11.33
N THR A 508 -28.17 7.79 -12.24
CA THR A 508 -27.87 7.86 -13.68
C THR A 508 -28.27 9.22 -14.26
N TRP A 509 -29.44 9.76 -13.89
CA TRP A 509 -29.87 11.07 -14.37
C TRP A 509 -29.00 12.20 -13.83
N ARG A 510 -28.68 12.18 -12.52
CA ARG A 510 -27.76 13.13 -11.92
C ARG A 510 -26.40 13.11 -12.62
N TYR A 511 -25.86 11.90 -12.85
CA TYR A 511 -24.58 11.73 -13.54
C TYR A 511 -24.60 12.31 -14.96
N LEU A 512 -25.62 11.96 -15.76
CA LEU A 512 -25.71 12.37 -17.17
C LEU A 512 -26.00 13.87 -17.32
N LEU A 513 -26.76 14.47 -16.40
CA LEU A 513 -27.12 15.89 -16.41
C LEU A 513 -26.05 16.79 -15.78
N GLY A 514 -25.06 16.20 -15.12
CA GLY A 514 -23.97 16.95 -14.47
C GLY A 514 -24.38 17.64 -13.17
N ASN A 515 -25.44 17.15 -12.52
CA ASN A 515 -26.00 17.71 -11.29
C ASN A 515 -25.46 16.99 -10.05
#